data_c51e812c34bcc2b8780564abb53684cc
#
_entry.id   c51e812c34bcc2b8780564abb53684cc
#
_cell.length_a   1.000
_cell.length_b   1.000
_cell.length_c   1.000
_cell.angle_alpha   90.00
_cell.angle_beta   90.00
_cell.angle_gamma   90.00
#
_symmetry.space_group_name_H-M   'P 1'
#
loop_
_entity.id
_entity.type
_entity.pdbx_description
1 polymer ?
#
loop_
_entity_poly.entity_id
_entity_poly.type
_entity_poly.pdbx_seq_one_letter_code
_entity_poly.pdbx_strand_id
1 'polypeptide(L)'
;MAYTFEKANANAPSPRTTQYFEMFANRAIYHDGWIAATTPPAPPWLLGTVKLPEDVVNGYKWELYNIAEDYSEYNDLAAKMPDKLRELQELFLVEATKYNVFPLDNSVLPRIIAPRPSATAGRNTFTYSGELSGLPESDAPSILNRSYTITAEVVIPSSAGSTIGRAGPQDGNEGMIVTEGGRFGGYGLYLLKGKPVFLYNFLDLERFRWEGKDALAPGKHSIVFDFTYDGPGFGKGGTGILKVDGKEVATNKIPHTIPFIIAVEETFDVGVDTRTGVEDKDYQVPFRFTGKLDKLTIKLGPVQLTSEDHQVIRHARAGANN
;
A
#
# COMPACT_ATOMS: atom_id res chain seq x y z
N MET A 1 -19.76 -1.49 20.74
CA MET A 1 -19.57 0.00 20.73
C MET A 1 -20.80 0.80 20.28
N ALA A 2 -21.71 0.25 19.45
CA ALA A 2 -22.88 1.02 18.98
C ALA A 2 -23.73 1.67 20.10
N TYR A 3 -23.84 1.01 21.26
CA TYR A 3 -24.58 1.55 22.41
C TYR A 3 -24.00 2.87 22.95
N THR A 4 -22.70 3.15 22.76
CA THR A 4 -22.06 4.40 23.24
C THR A 4 -22.43 5.64 22.41
N PHE A 5 -23.05 5.44 21.23
CA PHE A 5 -23.50 6.57 20.40
C PHE A 5 -24.84 7.15 20.88
N GLU A 6 -25.54 6.44 21.74
CA GLU A 6 -26.79 6.96 22.33
C GLU A 6 -26.48 7.83 23.54
N LYS A 7 -26.99 9.06 23.54
CA LYS A 7 -26.78 10.02 24.63
C LYS A 7 -27.25 9.48 25.99
N ALA A 8 -28.27 8.62 26.01
CA ALA A 8 -28.76 7.96 27.22
C ALA A 8 -27.69 7.03 27.87
N ASN A 9 -26.74 6.53 27.08
CA ASN A 9 -25.69 5.61 27.52
C ASN A 9 -24.34 6.31 27.76
N ALA A 10 -24.27 7.64 27.77
CA ALA A 10 -23.03 8.39 27.90
C ALA A 10 -22.22 8.03 29.16
N ASN A 11 -22.90 7.63 30.24
CA ASN A 11 -22.29 7.22 31.51
C ASN A 11 -22.41 5.71 31.77
N ALA A 12 -22.82 4.93 30.78
CA ALA A 12 -22.93 3.48 30.96
C ALA A 12 -21.53 2.86 31.10
N PRO A 13 -21.33 1.89 31.99
CA PRO A 13 -20.05 1.20 32.13
C PRO A 13 -19.70 0.49 30.83
N SER A 14 -18.43 0.52 30.45
CA SER A 14 -17.96 -0.21 29.27
C SER A 14 -18.14 -1.72 29.47
N PRO A 15 -18.77 -2.43 28.53
CA PRO A 15 -18.84 -3.89 28.59
C PRO A 15 -17.47 -4.54 28.27
N ARG A 16 -16.52 -3.76 27.76
CA ARG A 16 -15.15 -4.23 27.46
C ARG A 16 -14.22 -3.71 28.56
N THR A 17 -13.89 -4.58 29.47
CA THR A 17 -13.00 -4.31 30.61
C THR A 17 -11.56 -4.73 30.32
N THR A 18 -11.34 -5.61 29.34
CA THR A 18 -10.02 -6.14 28.98
C THR A 18 -9.82 -6.08 27.46
N GLN A 19 -8.66 -5.60 27.03
CA GLN A 19 -8.25 -5.61 25.63
C GLN A 19 -6.73 -5.79 25.52
N TYR A 20 -6.31 -6.81 24.78
CA TYR A 20 -4.91 -6.97 24.37
C TYR A 20 -4.65 -6.25 23.05
N PHE A 21 -3.39 -5.88 22.85
CA PHE A 21 -2.85 -5.34 21.59
C PHE A 21 -1.53 -6.06 21.31
N GLU A 22 -1.26 -6.35 20.03
CA GLU A 22 0.00 -6.91 19.58
C GLU A 22 0.28 -6.47 18.14
N MET A 23 1.54 -6.03 17.88
CA MET A 23 2.07 -5.77 16.55
C MET A 23 3.60 -5.92 16.57
N PHE A 24 4.16 -6.85 15.78
CA PHE A 24 5.59 -7.11 15.71
C PHE A 24 6.22 -7.35 17.08
N ALA A 25 5.57 -8.15 17.91
CA ALA A 25 5.89 -8.44 19.30
C ALA A 25 5.86 -7.24 20.27
N ASN A 26 5.60 -6.03 19.80
CA ASN A 26 5.19 -4.97 20.70
C ASN A 26 3.77 -5.27 21.16
N ARG A 27 3.55 -5.18 22.47
CA ARG A 27 2.31 -5.65 23.06
C ARG A 27 1.85 -4.79 24.19
N ALA A 28 0.55 -4.74 24.39
CA ALA A 28 -0.06 -4.07 25.53
C ALA A 28 -1.30 -4.83 25.98
N ILE A 29 -1.67 -4.60 27.23
CA ILE A 29 -2.90 -5.08 27.84
C ILE A 29 -3.56 -3.93 28.61
N TYR A 30 -4.80 -3.66 28.26
CA TYR A 30 -5.68 -2.80 29.04
C TYR A 30 -6.57 -3.65 29.94
N HIS A 31 -6.73 -3.24 31.21
CA HIS A 31 -7.69 -3.84 32.13
C HIS A 31 -8.15 -2.81 33.16
N ASP A 32 -9.46 -2.55 33.18
CA ASP A 32 -10.15 -1.70 34.16
C ASP A 32 -9.40 -0.40 34.51
N GLY A 33 -9.05 0.39 33.51
CA GLY A 33 -8.38 1.69 33.67
C GLY A 33 -6.87 1.61 33.79
N TRP A 34 -6.27 0.42 33.77
CA TRP A 34 -4.84 0.21 33.77
C TRP A 34 -4.36 -0.25 32.38
N ILE A 35 -3.18 0.17 31.99
CA ILE A 35 -2.50 -0.33 30.80
C ILE A 35 -1.06 -0.71 31.15
N ALA A 36 -0.65 -1.90 30.73
CA ALA A 36 0.75 -2.28 30.67
C ALA A 36 1.15 -2.44 29.23
N ALA A 37 2.22 -1.81 28.78
CA ALA A 37 2.67 -1.79 27.41
C ALA A 37 4.18 -1.99 27.30
N THR A 38 4.64 -2.61 26.21
CA THR A 38 6.07 -2.66 25.90
C THR A 38 6.49 -1.39 25.19
N THR A 39 7.68 -0.85 25.57
CA THR A 39 8.29 0.24 24.82
C THR A 39 8.82 -0.29 23.48
N PRO A 40 8.36 0.22 22.33
CA PRO A 40 8.94 -0.14 21.04
C PRO A 40 10.42 0.21 20.98
N PRO A 41 11.29 -0.67 20.43
CA PRO A 41 12.72 -0.41 20.35
C PRO A 41 13.07 0.73 19.39
N ALA A 42 12.15 1.08 18.50
CA ALA A 42 12.27 2.21 17.57
C ALA A 42 10.91 2.68 17.10
N PRO A 43 10.81 3.93 16.60
CA PRO A 43 9.64 4.39 15.88
C PRO A 43 9.33 3.48 14.66
N PRO A 44 8.06 3.35 14.23
CA PRO A 44 7.67 2.44 13.14
C PRO A 44 8.47 2.62 11.85
N TRP A 45 8.83 3.84 11.51
CA TRP A 45 9.61 4.16 10.28
C TRP A 45 11.09 3.77 10.35
N LEU A 46 11.61 3.38 11.50
CA LEU A 46 12.98 2.89 11.69
C LEU A 46 13.06 1.39 11.97
N LEU A 47 11.94 0.66 12.04
CA LEU A 47 11.91 -0.77 12.41
C LEU A 47 12.81 -1.66 11.51
N GLY A 48 12.97 -1.31 10.24
CA GLY A 48 13.86 -2.03 9.33
C GLY A 48 15.36 -1.77 9.54
N THR A 49 15.74 -0.79 10.37
CA THR A 49 17.12 -0.32 10.54
C THR A 49 17.71 -0.61 11.92
N VAL A 50 16.89 -1.03 12.89
CA VAL A 50 17.32 -1.30 14.27
C VAL A 50 17.39 -2.80 14.53
N LYS A 51 18.33 -3.19 15.39
CA LYS A 51 18.37 -4.56 15.89
C LYS A 51 17.24 -4.75 16.90
N LEU A 52 16.30 -5.63 16.58
CA LEU A 52 15.20 -6.01 17.45
C LEU A 52 15.68 -7.02 18.53
N PRO A 53 14.99 -7.10 19.70
CA PRO A 53 15.32 -8.09 20.72
C PRO A 53 15.26 -9.52 20.15
N GLU A 54 16.30 -10.32 20.44
CA GLU A 54 16.34 -11.75 20.06
C GLU A 54 15.37 -12.57 20.93
N ASP A 55 15.31 -12.27 22.23
CA ASP A 55 14.26 -12.80 23.12
C ASP A 55 12.98 -12.00 22.94
N VAL A 56 12.10 -12.53 22.11
CA VAL A 56 10.83 -11.88 21.78
C VAL A 56 9.90 -11.79 22.99
N VAL A 57 10.04 -12.69 23.97
CA VAL A 57 9.17 -12.73 25.15
C VAL A 57 9.66 -11.81 26.25
N ASN A 58 10.96 -11.84 26.57
CA ASN A 58 11.50 -11.15 27.74
C ASN A 58 12.38 -9.92 27.38
N GLY A 59 12.72 -9.76 26.10
CA GLY A 59 13.65 -8.71 25.65
C GLY A 59 13.06 -7.31 25.55
N TYR A 60 11.78 -7.15 25.84
CA TYR A 60 11.10 -5.85 25.78
C TYR A 60 10.92 -5.25 27.17
N LYS A 61 11.22 -3.96 27.32
CA LYS A 61 10.89 -3.21 28.53
C LYS A 61 9.38 -3.00 28.60
N TRP A 62 8.82 -3.19 29.78
CA TRP A 62 7.42 -2.90 30.07
C TRP A 62 7.28 -1.60 30.88
N GLU A 63 6.22 -0.90 30.61
CA GLU A 63 5.74 0.30 31.29
C GLU A 63 4.32 0.06 31.81
N LEU A 64 3.94 0.77 32.88
CA LEU A 64 2.64 0.63 33.55
C LEU A 64 2.02 1.99 33.80
N TYR A 65 0.74 2.14 33.43
CA TYR A 65 0.01 3.39 33.57
C TYR A 65 -1.39 3.17 34.13
N ASN A 66 -1.85 4.09 34.99
CA ASN A 66 -3.24 4.22 35.38
C ASN A 66 -3.91 5.29 34.51
N ILE A 67 -4.52 4.91 33.40
CA ILE A 67 -5.09 5.85 32.43
C ILE A 67 -6.37 6.52 32.92
N ALA A 68 -6.97 6.06 34.02
CA ALA A 68 -8.06 6.75 34.67
C ALA A 68 -7.60 8.03 35.37
N GLU A 69 -6.34 8.08 35.83
CA GLU A 69 -5.73 9.21 36.52
C GLU A 69 -4.74 9.97 35.63
N ASP A 70 -4.04 9.26 34.75
CA ASP A 70 -3.03 9.78 33.83
C ASP A 70 -3.28 9.29 32.39
N TYR A 71 -4.26 9.91 31.73
CA TYR A 71 -4.63 9.56 30.35
C TYR A 71 -3.48 9.79 29.34
N SER A 72 -2.53 10.63 29.67
CA SER A 72 -1.37 10.95 28.83
C SER A 72 -0.24 9.92 28.90
N GLU A 73 -0.33 8.94 29.81
CA GLU A 73 0.71 7.92 30.03
C GLU A 73 2.09 8.58 30.34
N TYR A 74 2.07 9.67 31.10
CA TYR A 74 3.28 10.42 31.43
C TYR A 74 4.08 9.79 32.58
N ASN A 75 3.38 9.22 33.59
CA ASN A 75 4.02 8.68 34.80
C ASN A 75 4.08 7.15 34.74
N ASP A 76 5.22 6.60 34.29
CA ASP A 76 5.47 5.15 34.34
C ASP A 76 5.51 4.65 35.82
N LEU A 77 4.58 3.77 36.16
CA LEU A 77 4.42 3.18 37.48
C LEU A 77 5.05 1.79 37.59
N ALA A 78 5.68 1.25 36.56
CA ALA A 78 6.23 -0.12 36.53
C ALA A 78 7.17 -0.40 37.72
N ALA A 79 8.11 0.53 38.02
CA ALA A 79 9.04 0.39 39.13
C ALA A 79 8.38 0.55 40.51
N LYS A 80 7.28 1.31 40.59
CA LYS A 80 6.56 1.59 41.85
C LYS A 80 5.55 0.50 42.20
N MET A 81 5.01 -0.17 41.20
CA MET A 81 3.93 -1.16 41.32
C MET A 81 4.24 -2.46 40.54
N PRO A 82 5.34 -3.15 40.89
CA PRO A 82 5.78 -4.32 40.14
C PRO A 82 4.79 -5.48 40.19
N ASP A 83 4.03 -5.62 41.26
CA ASP A 83 3.02 -6.69 41.35
C ASP A 83 1.83 -6.41 40.41
N LYS A 84 1.40 -5.16 40.27
CA LYS A 84 0.36 -4.77 39.30
C LYS A 84 0.82 -4.96 37.86
N LEU A 85 2.09 -4.62 37.60
CA LEU A 85 2.66 -4.89 36.28
C LEU A 85 2.64 -6.39 35.96
N ARG A 86 3.06 -7.25 36.93
CA ARG A 86 3.07 -8.69 36.75
C ARG A 86 1.65 -9.25 36.51
N GLU A 87 0.66 -8.80 37.27
CA GLU A 87 -0.74 -9.16 37.08
C GLU A 87 -1.18 -8.92 35.63
N LEU A 88 -0.89 -7.74 35.09
CA LEU A 88 -1.26 -7.38 33.72
C LEU A 88 -0.46 -8.15 32.66
N GLN A 89 0.82 -8.43 32.91
CA GLN A 89 1.61 -9.30 32.03
C GLN A 89 1.04 -10.71 31.96
N GLU A 90 0.64 -11.29 33.09
CA GLU A 90 -0.02 -12.61 33.16
C GLU A 90 -1.37 -12.58 32.43
N LEU A 91 -2.15 -11.50 32.60
CA LEU A 91 -3.41 -11.33 31.87
C LEU A 91 -3.19 -11.23 30.36
N PHE A 92 -2.13 -10.56 29.91
CA PHE A 92 -1.76 -10.55 28.48
C PHE A 92 -1.53 -11.98 27.97
N LEU A 93 -0.79 -12.81 28.71
CA LEU A 93 -0.53 -14.21 28.29
C LEU A 93 -1.82 -15.02 28.18
N VAL A 94 -2.76 -14.82 29.10
CA VAL A 94 -4.08 -15.48 29.07
C VAL A 94 -4.87 -15.06 27.80
N GLU A 95 -4.99 -13.76 27.57
CA GLU A 95 -5.71 -13.24 26.41
C GLU A 95 -5.00 -13.60 25.08
N ALA A 96 -3.67 -13.53 25.03
CA ALA A 96 -2.89 -13.92 23.85
C ALA A 96 -3.05 -15.42 23.52
N THR A 97 -3.11 -16.28 24.53
CA THR A 97 -3.39 -17.71 24.32
C THR A 97 -4.81 -17.95 23.82
N LYS A 98 -5.78 -17.29 24.43
CA LYS A 98 -7.20 -17.40 24.07
C LYS A 98 -7.49 -16.99 22.62
N TYR A 99 -6.77 -15.99 22.12
CA TYR A 99 -6.97 -15.44 20.77
C TYR A 99 -5.89 -15.88 19.75
N ASN A 100 -5.11 -16.91 20.06
CA ASN A 100 -4.08 -17.48 19.16
C ASN A 100 -3.05 -16.45 18.66
N VAL A 101 -2.59 -15.56 19.56
CA VAL A 101 -1.57 -14.54 19.24
C VAL A 101 -0.18 -15.16 19.15
N PHE A 102 0.05 -16.27 19.86
CA PHE A 102 1.34 -16.96 19.85
C PHE A 102 1.54 -17.86 18.62
N PRO A 103 2.81 -18.00 18.14
CA PRO A 103 4.03 -17.42 18.69
C PRO A 103 4.15 -15.92 18.38
N LEU A 104 4.77 -15.16 19.30
CA LEU A 104 5.13 -13.76 19.06
C LEU A 104 6.26 -13.71 18.02
N ASP A 105 6.16 -12.78 17.07
CA ASP A 105 7.12 -12.62 16.01
C ASP A 105 7.41 -11.12 15.75
N ASN A 106 8.67 -10.71 15.94
CA ASN A 106 9.13 -9.36 15.67
C ASN A 106 9.81 -9.22 14.29
N SER A 107 9.76 -10.24 13.44
CA SER A 107 10.36 -10.19 12.13
C SER A 107 9.59 -9.25 11.20
N VAL A 108 10.22 -8.17 10.75
CA VAL A 108 9.64 -7.18 9.82
C VAL A 108 10.01 -7.54 8.40
N LEU A 109 11.31 -7.64 8.11
CA LEU A 109 11.81 -7.88 6.75
C LEU A 109 11.33 -9.21 6.13
N PRO A 110 11.33 -10.36 6.85
CA PRO A 110 10.79 -11.61 6.33
C PRO A 110 9.33 -11.49 5.90
N ARG A 111 8.50 -10.76 6.64
CA ARG A 111 7.06 -10.56 6.32
C ARG A 111 6.86 -9.69 5.08
N ILE A 112 7.76 -8.72 4.83
CA ILE A 112 7.71 -7.85 3.66
C ILE A 112 8.15 -8.60 2.40
N ILE A 113 9.23 -9.40 2.51
CA ILE A 113 9.87 -10.09 1.38
C ILE A 113 9.17 -11.42 1.06
N ALA A 114 8.59 -12.10 2.06
CA ALA A 114 7.99 -13.43 1.87
C ALA A 114 6.87 -13.37 0.80
N PRO A 115 6.96 -14.20 -0.26
CA PRO A 115 5.94 -14.23 -1.29
C PRO A 115 4.59 -14.62 -0.69
N ARG A 116 3.58 -13.81 -0.96
CA ARG A 116 2.20 -14.08 -0.56
C ARG A 116 1.51 -14.99 -1.57
N PRO A 117 0.52 -15.78 -1.16
CA PRO A 117 -0.36 -16.45 -2.11
C PRO A 117 -0.97 -15.42 -3.06
N SER A 118 -0.97 -15.71 -4.35
CA SER A 118 -1.51 -14.81 -5.37
C SER A 118 -2.35 -15.61 -6.37
N ALA A 119 -3.55 -15.14 -6.65
CA ALA A 119 -4.42 -15.69 -7.68
C ALA A 119 -3.87 -15.49 -9.11
N THR A 120 -2.86 -14.64 -9.25
CA THR A 120 -2.20 -14.31 -10.53
C THR A 120 -0.85 -14.99 -10.71
N ALA A 121 -0.45 -15.88 -9.79
CA ALA A 121 0.83 -16.57 -9.84
C ALA A 121 1.03 -17.31 -11.18
N GLY A 122 2.18 -17.11 -11.82
CA GLY A 122 2.54 -17.71 -13.11
C GLY A 122 1.93 -17.02 -14.34
N ARG A 123 1.04 -16.04 -14.18
CA ARG A 123 0.50 -15.25 -15.29
C ARG A 123 1.43 -14.10 -15.63
N ASN A 124 1.60 -13.86 -16.92
CA ASN A 124 2.42 -12.74 -17.43
C ASN A 124 1.66 -11.79 -18.37
N THR A 125 0.40 -12.07 -18.62
CA THR A 125 -0.47 -11.22 -19.44
C THR A 125 -1.84 -11.10 -18.80
N PHE A 126 -2.27 -9.86 -18.62
CA PHE A 126 -3.53 -9.49 -17.97
C PHE A 126 -4.31 -8.60 -18.93
N THR A 127 -5.60 -8.83 -19.00
CA THR A 127 -6.50 -8.05 -19.85
C THR A 127 -7.72 -7.64 -19.04
N TYR A 128 -8.04 -6.35 -19.11
CA TYR A 128 -9.20 -5.76 -18.46
C TYR A 128 -10.02 -4.99 -19.50
N SER A 129 -11.30 -4.89 -19.28
CA SER A 129 -12.22 -4.07 -20.07
C SER A 129 -13.22 -3.38 -19.14
N GLY A 130 -13.49 -2.11 -19.41
CA GLY A 130 -14.37 -1.31 -18.56
C GLY A 130 -13.72 -0.94 -17.24
N GLU A 131 -14.55 -0.58 -16.26
CA GLU A 131 -14.12 -0.12 -14.95
C GLU A 131 -14.02 -1.28 -13.96
N LEU A 132 -12.92 -1.29 -13.18
CA LEU A 132 -12.67 -2.20 -12.07
C LEU A 132 -12.04 -1.40 -10.94
N SER A 133 -12.49 -1.59 -9.71
CA SER A 133 -11.88 -0.96 -8.54
C SER A 133 -11.77 -1.93 -7.36
N GLY A 134 -10.81 -1.65 -6.48
CA GLY A 134 -10.67 -2.40 -5.24
C GLY A 134 -9.98 -3.76 -5.37
N LEU A 135 -9.24 -4.03 -6.45
CA LEU A 135 -8.48 -5.27 -6.56
C LEU A 135 -7.25 -5.20 -5.65
N PRO A 136 -7.08 -6.14 -4.69
CA PRO A 136 -5.92 -6.12 -3.81
C PRO A 136 -4.63 -6.42 -4.57
N GLU A 137 -3.50 -5.90 -4.07
CA GLU A 137 -2.16 -6.09 -4.69
C GLU A 137 -1.83 -7.55 -4.97
N SER A 138 -2.22 -8.48 -4.08
CA SER A 138 -1.99 -9.93 -4.27
C SER A 138 -2.62 -10.50 -5.55
N ASP A 139 -3.65 -9.86 -6.07
CA ASP A 139 -4.41 -10.27 -7.24
C ASP A 139 -4.17 -9.37 -8.47
N ALA A 140 -3.39 -8.31 -8.29
CA ALA A 140 -2.98 -7.37 -9.34
C ALA A 140 -1.76 -7.88 -10.14
N PRO A 141 -1.50 -7.32 -11.34
CA PRO A 141 -0.29 -7.59 -12.11
C PRO A 141 0.95 -7.00 -11.44
N SER A 142 1.76 -7.78 -10.75
CA SER A 142 2.96 -7.26 -10.07
C SER A 142 4.04 -6.82 -11.05
N ILE A 143 4.33 -5.53 -11.08
CA ILE A 143 5.41 -4.92 -11.91
C ILE A 143 6.78 -4.91 -11.23
N LEU A 144 6.89 -5.44 -10.02
CA LEU A 144 8.11 -5.40 -9.21
C LEU A 144 9.28 -6.14 -9.84
N ASN A 145 10.45 -5.47 -9.87
CA ASN A 145 11.74 -6.02 -10.29
C ASN A 145 11.75 -6.68 -11.69
N ARG A 146 11.03 -6.08 -12.64
CA ARG A 146 10.93 -6.60 -14.02
C ARG A 146 10.61 -5.52 -15.04
N SER A 147 10.83 -5.83 -16.30
CA SER A 147 10.32 -5.02 -17.41
C SER A 147 8.83 -5.33 -17.63
N TYR A 148 8.06 -4.35 -18.09
CA TYR A 148 6.64 -4.51 -18.37
C TYR A 148 6.15 -3.53 -19.43
N THR A 149 5.01 -3.87 -20.03
CA THR A 149 4.29 -3.00 -20.97
C THR A 149 2.83 -2.87 -20.55
N ILE A 150 2.34 -1.65 -20.47
CA ILE A 150 0.93 -1.32 -20.26
C ILE A 150 0.39 -0.76 -21.59
N THR A 151 -0.64 -1.36 -22.16
CA THR A 151 -1.30 -0.91 -23.39
C THR A 151 -2.78 -0.64 -23.11
N ALA A 152 -3.22 0.58 -23.35
CA ALA A 152 -4.61 0.99 -23.22
C ALA A 152 -5.18 1.39 -24.59
N GLU A 153 -6.22 0.67 -25.02
CA GLU A 153 -7.04 1.03 -26.18
C GLU A 153 -8.21 1.87 -25.69
N VAL A 154 -8.23 3.13 -26.07
CA VAL A 154 -9.22 4.09 -25.57
C VAL A 154 -9.96 4.78 -26.70
N VAL A 155 -11.19 5.24 -26.42
CA VAL A 155 -11.95 6.12 -27.31
C VAL A 155 -12.17 7.44 -26.61
N ILE A 156 -11.68 8.50 -27.23
CA ILE A 156 -11.82 9.88 -26.75
C ILE A 156 -13.09 10.47 -27.38
N PRO A 157 -14.09 10.86 -26.59
CA PRO A 157 -15.32 11.44 -27.12
C PRO A 157 -15.07 12.82 -27.74
N SER A 158 -15.86 13.16 -28.75
CA SER A 158 -15.90 14.53 -29.25
C SER A 158 -16.64 15.42 -28.25
N SER A 159 -16.14 16.63 -28.02
CA SER A 159 -16.77 17.62 -27.12
C SER A 159 -18.20 18.02 -27.49
N ALA A 160 -18.67 17.68 -28.69
CA ALA A 160 -20.01 17.99 -29.21
C ALA A 160 -21.13 17.02 -28.71
N GLY A 161 -20.81 15.98 -27.92
CA GLY A 161 -21.75 14.90 -27.54
C GLY A 161 -22.04 14.72 -26.05
N SER A 162 -21.55 15.56 -25.18
CA SER A 162 -21.75 15.41 -23.72
C SER A 162 -23.11 15.94 -23.26
N THR A 163 -24.19 15.20 -23.53
CA THR A 163 -25.54 15.45 -23.03
C THR A 163 -25.93 14.57 -21.84
N ILE A 164 -25.00 14.03 -21.09
CA ILE A 164 -25.32 13.29 -19.86
C ILE A 164 -24.80 14.10 -18.69
N GLY A 165 -25.72 14.73 -17.95
CA GLY A 165 -25.51 15.62 -16.84
C GLY A 165 -24.62 15.05 -15.71
N ARG A 166 -23.32 15.21 -15.87
CA ARG A 166 -22.34 15.13 -14.79
C ARG A 166 -21.47 16.38 -14.84
N ALA A 167 -21.56 17.18 -13.81
CA ALA A 167 -20.69 18.33 -13.58
C ALA A 167 -19.27 17.79 -13.35
N GLY A 168 -18.40 17.95 -14.37
CA GLY A 168 -16.96 17.78 -14.31
C GLY A 168 -16.30 18.95 -15.08
N PRO A 169 -15.01 19.24 -14.83
CA PRO A 169 -14.34 20.40 -15.43
C PRO A 169 -14.42 20.36 -16.96
N GLN A 170 -14.73 21.48 -17.56
CA GLN A 170 -15.09 21.63 -18.98
C GLN A 170 -13.91 21.62 -19.97
N ASP A 171 -12.68 21.34 -19.52
CA ASP A 171 -11.49 21.48 -20.33
C ASP A 171 -10.74 20.16 -20.57
N GLY A 172 -11.29 19.31 -21.42
CA GLY A 172 -10.57 18.13 -21.96
C GLY A 172 -11.00 16.80 -21.31
N ASN A 173 -10.68 15.72 -22.04
CA ASN A 173 -10.89 14.36 -21.53
C ASN A 173 -9.87 14.06 -20.44
N GLU A 174 -10.33 13.59 -19.29
CA GLU A 174 -9.51 13.35 -18.10
C GLU A 174 -9.83 11.99 -17.49
N GLY A 175 -9.00 11.56 -16.55
CA GLY A 175 -9.27 10.44 -15.66
C GLY A 175 -8.25 9.33 -15.74
N MET A 176 -8.32 8.49 -14.72
CA MET A 176 -7.43 7.36 -14.53
C MET A 176 -7.78 6.23 -15.48
N ILE A 177 -6.79 5.75 -16.23
CA ILE A 177 -6.90 4.57 -17.10
C ILE A 177 -6.55 3.31 -16.30
N VAL A 178 -5.42 3.37 -15.54
CA VAL A 178 -5.02 2.32 -14.60
C VAL A 178 -4.12 2.90 -13.54
N THR A 179 -4.32 2.46 -12.31
CA THR A 179 -3.46 2.79 -11.16
C THR A 179 -3.25 1.58 -10.27
N GLU A 180 -2.14 1.55 -9.58
CA GLU A 180 -1.86 0.68 -8.45
C GLU A 180 -1.14 1.50 -7.40
N GLY A 181 -1.63 1.47 -6.16
CA GLY A 181 -1.11 2.33 -5.11
C GLY A 181 -1.73 3.73 -5.14
N GLY A 182 -1.07 4.66 -4.46
CA GLY A 182 -1.58 6.01 -4.28
C GLY A 182 -0.50 6.95 -3.71
N ARG A 183 -0.89 7.75 -2.71
CA ARG A 183 -0.04 8.80 -2.15
C ARG A 183 1.30 8.29 -1.63
N PHE A 184 1.34 7.13 -0.97
CA PHE A 184 2.54 6.60 -0.32
C PHE A 184 3.34 5.63 -1.18
N GLY A 185 3.02 5.51 -2.45
CA GLY A 185 3.74 4.70 -3.41
C GLY A 185 2.81 4.10 -4.45
N GLY A 186 3.26 4.02 -5.70
CA GLY A 186 2.43 3.47 -6.75
C GLY A 186 2.74 4.02 -8.14
N TYR A 187 1.86 3.74 -9.07
CA TYR A 187 1.93 4.29 -10.42
C TYR A 187 0.52 4.55 -10.97
N GLY A 188 0.43 5.44 -11.93
CA GLY A 188 -0.81 5.71 -12.66
C GLY A 188 -0.55 6.05 -14.12
N LEU A 189 -1.39 5.51 -15.01
CA LEU A 189 -1.53 5.95 -16.40
C LEU A 189 -2.88 6.63 -16.53
N TYR A 190 -2.90 7.90 -16.87
CA TYR A 190 -4.11 8.71 -16.91
C TYR A 190 -4.07 9.79 -17.96
N LEU A 191 -5.21 10.41 -18.25
CA LEU A 191 -5.28 11.65 -18.99
C LEU A 191 -5.44 12.84 -18.04
N LEU A 192 -4.62 13.86 -18.23
CA LEU A 192 -4.72 15.14 -17.55
C LEU A 192 -4.90 16.25 -18.59
N LYS A 193 -6.06 16.90 -18.58
CA LYS A 193 -6.42 17.92 -19.59
C LYS A 193 -6.23 17.41 -21.02
N GLY A 194 -6.64 16.18 -21.25
CA GLY A 194 -6.52 15.48 -22.53
C GLY A 194 -5.15 14.89 -22.85
N LYS A 195 -4.11 15.20 -22.09
CA LYS A 195 -2.73 14.73 -22.32
C LYS A 195 -2.48 13.39 -21.62
N PRO A 196 -1.83 12.43 -22.27
CA PRO A 196 -1.44 11.18 -21.62
C PRO A 196 -0.29 11.42 -20.64
N VAL A 197 -0.46 10.87 -19.43
CA VAL A 197 0.53 10.94 -18.35
C VAL A 197 0.73 9.52 -17.81
N PHE A 198 1.98 9.12 -17.65
CA PHE A 198 2.37 8.06 -16.75
C PHE A 198 3.16 8.65 -15.60
N LEU A 199 2.81 8.30 -14.37
CA LEU A 199 3.48 8.76 -13.17
C LEU A 199 3.86 7.56 -12.32
N TYR A 200 5.11 7.56 -11.84
CA TYR A 200 5.61 6.60 -10.87
C TYR A 200 5.95 7.34 -9.57
N ASN A 201 5.24 7.00 -8.51
CA ASN A 201 5.42 7.57 -7.17
C ASN A 201 6.31 6.63 -6.35
N PHE A 202 7.55 7.03 -6.10
CA PHE A 202 8.48 6.30 -5.25
C PHE A 202 8.30 6.71 -3.79
N LEU A 203 7.40 6.04 -3.08
CA LEU A 203 7.20 6.11 -1.63
C LEU A 203 6.96 7.54 -1.07
N ASP A 204 6.28 8.40 -1.83
CA ASP A 204 6.09 9.84 -1.52
C ASP A 204 7.40 10.66 -1.42
N LEU A 205 8.54 10.04 -1.70
CA LEU A 205 9.86 10.67 -1.67
C LEU A 205 10.19 11.35 -3.00
N GLU A 206 9.92 10.65 -4.11
CA GLU A 206 10.19 11.13 -5.46
C GLU A 206 9.04 10.74 -6.40
N ARG A 207 8.78 11.58 -7.39
CA ARG A 207 7.81 11.31 -8.44
C ARG A 207 8.47 11.45 -9.81
N PHE A 208 8.34 10.41 -10.61
CA PHE A 208 8.88 10.35 -11.98
C PHE A 208 7.71 10.40 -12.95
N ARG A 209 7.81 11.33 -13.92
CA ARG A 209 6.69 11.67 -14.81
C ARG A 209 7.08 11.53 -16.28
N TRP A 210 6.19 10.97 -17.06
CA TRP A 210 6.15 10.96 -18.52
C TRP A 210 4.87 11.64 -18.96
N GLU A 211 4.95 12.69 -19.75
CA GLU A 211 3.78 13.45 -20.18
C GLU A 211 3.86 13.76 -21.66
N GLY A 212 2.78 13.46 -22.41
CA GLY A 212 2.63 13.88 -23.79
C GLY A 212 2.45 15.39 -23.88
N LYS A 213 3.01 16.01 -24.94
CA LYS A 213 2.91 17.47 -25.14
C LYS A 213 1.52 17.91 -25.52
N ASP A 214 0.82 17.09 -26.31
CA ASP A 214 -0.45 17.42 -26.94
C ASP A 214 -1.60 16.63 -26.32
N ALA A 215 -2.79 17.23 -26.26
CA ALA A 215 -4.01 16.55 -25.91
C ALA A 215 -4.41 15.59 -27.06
N LEU A 216 -4.99 14.45 -26.69
CA LEU A 216 -5.48 13.48 -27.66
C LEU A 216 -6.71 14.03 -28.42
N ALA A 217 -6.71 13.87 -29.73
CA ALA A 217 -7.86 14.22 -30.56
C ALA A 217 -9.06 13.29 -30.26
N PRO A 218 -10.30 13.67 -30.56
CA PRO A 218 -11.41 12.75 -30.53
C PRO A 218 -11.18 11.55 -31.45
N GLY A 219 -11.53 10.34 -31.00
CA GLY A 219 -11.35 9.11 -31.75
C GLY A 219 -10.72 7.98 -30.96
N LYS A 220 -10.29 6.94 -31.65
CA LYS A 220 -9.60 5.79 -31.08
C LYS A 220 -8.11 6.07 -30.97
N HIS A 221 -7.53 5.73 -29.82
CA HIS A 221 -6.10 5.83 -29.57
C HIS A 221 -5.57 4.59 -28.87
N SER A 222 -4.30 4.27 -29.12
CA SER A 222 -3.52 3.29 -28.38
C SER A 222 -2.47 4.04 -27.56
N ILE A 223 -2.57 3.98 -26.23
CA ILE A 223 -1.59 4.56 -25.31
C ILE A 223 -0.77 3.41 -24.74
N VAL A 224 0.54 3.49 -24.90
CA VAL A 224 1.48 2.42 -24.47
C VAL A 224 2.53 3.01 -23.55
N PHE A 225 2.74 2.38 -22.40
CA PHE A 225 3.89 2.63 -21.56
C PHE A 225 4.77 1.37 -21.51
N ASP A 226 5.99 1.48 -22.06
CA ASP A 226 7.00 0.44 -22.04
C ASP A 226 8.06 0.76 -21.00
N PHE A 227 8.30 -0.13 -20.04
CA PHE A 227 9.35 0.01 -19.05
C PHE A 227 10.39 -1.10 -19.20
N THR A 228 11.64 -0.71 -19.38
CA THR A 228 12.80 -1.60 -19.40
C THR A 228 13.55 -1.48 -18.09
N TYR A 229 13.58 -2.55 -17.31
CA TYR A 229 14.22 -2.64 -16.00
C TYR A 229 15.74 -2.84 -16.15
N ASP A 230 16.54 -2.12 -15.36
CA ASP A 230 18.02 -2.16 -15.38
C ASP A 230 18.60 -3.31 -14.52
N GLY A 231 17.80 -4.37 -14.20
CA GLY A 231 18.22 -5.50 -13.36
C GLY A 231 19.41 -6.28 -13.88
N PRO A 232 19.88 -7.31 -13.16
CA PRO A 232 19.19 -7.97 -12.04
C PRO A 232 19.41 -7.28 -10.70
N GLY A 233 18.50 -7.58 -9.75
CA GLY A 233 18.53 -7.13 -8.36
C GLY A 233 17.24 -6.46 -7.93
N PHE A 234 17.05 -6.28 -6.63
CA PHE A 234 15.89 -5.57 -6.08
C PHE A 234 15.96 -4.07 -6.37
N GLY A 235 14.81 -3.47 -6.69
CA GLY A 235 14.60 -2.04 -6.75
C GLY A 235 15.51 -1.27 -7.71
N LYS A 236 16.06 -1.94 -8.74
CA LYS A 236 16.88 -1.26 -9.75
C LYS A 236 16.03 -0.26 -10.53
N GLY A 237 16.71 0.69 -11.15
CA GLY A 237 16.08 1.66 -12.03
C GLY A 237 15.59 1.07 -13.34
N GLY A 238 15.29 1.96 -14.26
CA GLY A 238 14.85 1.57 -15.59
C GLY A 238 14.54 2.76 -16.48
N THR A 239 14.26 2.46 -17.75
CA THR A 239 13.85 3.45 -18.73
C THR A 239 12.41 3.21 -19.14
N GLY A 240 11.58 4.24 -18.99
CA GLY A 240 10.19 4.24 -19.42
C GLY A 240 10.02 5.04 -20.72
N ILE A 241 9.17 4.54 -21.62
CA ILE A 241 8.80 5.20 -22.87
C ILE A 241 7.27 5.24 -22.97
N LEU A 242 6.72 6.44 -23.02
CA LEU A 242 5.30 6.66 -23.27
C LEU A 242 5.07 6.90 -24.77
N LYS A 243 4.15 6.14 -25.35
CA LYS A 243 3.81 6.20 -26.78
C LYS A 243 2.30 6.43 -26.95
N VAL A 244 1.94 7.13 -28.00
CA VAL A 244 0.56 7.30 -28.49
C VAL A 244 0.53 6.94 -29.97
N ASP A 245 -0.36 6.03 -30.33
CA ASP A 245 -0.53 5.56 -31.73
C ASP A 245 0.79 5.15 -32.39
N GLY A 246 1.63 4.46 -31.61
CA GLY A 246 2.94 3.98 -32.01
C GLY A 246 4.06 5.02 -32.02
N LYS A 247 3.77 6.31 -31.76
CA LYS A 247 4.76 7.38 -31.69
C LYS A 247 5.19 7.62 -30.26
N GLU A 248 6.49 7.71 -30.00
CA GLU A 248 7.04 8.13 -28.72
C GLU A 248 6.67 9.59 -28.43
N VAL A 249 6.09 9.83 -27.25
CA VAL A 249 5.71 11.18 -26.79
C VAL A 249 6.49 11.62 -25.55
N ALA A 250 7.03 10.68 -24.79
CA ALA A 250 7.94 10.99 -23.67
C ALA A 250 8.84 9.80 -23.36
N THR A 251 10.08 10.10 -22.97
CA THR A 251 11.06 9.11 -22.44
C THR A 251 11.69 9.69 -21.19
N ASN A 252 11.82 8.87 -20.16
CA ASN A 252 12.51 9.22 -18.92
C ASN A 252 13.16 7.99 -18.31
N LYS A 253 14.21 8.20 -17.51
CA LYS A 253 14.90 7.17 -16.75
C LYS A 253 14.72 7.43 -15.26
N ILE A 254 14.43 6.36 -14.51
CA ILE A 254 14.38 6.40 -13.05
C ILE A 254 15.55 5.63 -12.44
N PRO A 255 16.18 6.13 -11.36
CA PRO A 255 17.35 5.49 -10.77
C PRO A 255 17.01 4.25 -9.93
N HIS A 256 15.78 4.15 -9.45
CA HIS A 256 15.32 3.07 -8.56
C HIS A 256 13.82 2.88 -8.66
N THR A 257 13.35 1.70 -8.27
CA THR A 257 11.94 1.32 -8.19
C THR A 257 11.61 0.75 -6.81
N ILE A 258 10.34 0.66 -6.49
CA ILE A 258 9.88 -0.02 -5.25
C ILE A 258 10.21 -1.52 -5.36
N PRO A 259 10.93 -2.10 -4.38
CA PRO A 259 11.44 -3.46 -4.52
C PRO A 259 10.49 -4.59 -4.11
N PHE A 260 9.54 -4.34 -3.16
CA PHE A 260 8.83 -5.42 -2.47
C PHE A 260 7.31 -5.30 -2.50
N ILE A 261 6.75 -4.17 -2.10
CA ILE A 261 5.30 -3.93 -2.00
C ILE A 261 5.05 -2.54 -2.57
N ILE A 262 4.17 -2.42 -3.55
CA ILE A 262 3.86 -1.13 -4.17
C ILE A 262 3.06 -0.28 -3.20
N ALA A 263 2.00 -0.85 -2.60
CA ALA A 263 1.20 -0.16 -1.60
C ALA A 263 0.57 -1.17 -0.63
N VAL A 264 0.52 -0.82 0.65
CA VAL A 264 -0.07 -1.68 1.70
C VAL A 264 -1.58 -1.45 1.83
N GLU A 265 -2.04 -0.23 1.60
CA GLU A 265 -3.41 0.21 1.91
C GLU A 265 -4.24 0.59 0.68
N GLU A 266 -3.61 0.59 -0.47
CA GLU A 266 -4.22 0.96 -1.74
C GLU A 266 -4.56 -0.27 -2.59
N THR A 267 -5.24 -0.04 -3.70
CA THR A 267 -5.70 -1.08 -4.60
C THR A 267 -5.20 -0.85 -6.01
N PHE A 268 -5.34 -1.89 -6.83
CA PHE A 268 -5.24 -1.77 -8.28
C PHE A 268 -6.63 -1.44 -8.82
N ASP A 269 -6.71 -0.35 -9.57
CA ASP A 269 -7.94 0.17 -10.14
C ASP A 269 -7.78 0.40 -11.65
N VAL A 270 -8.84 0.17 -12.43
CA VAL A 270 -8.92 0.37 -13.88
C VAL A 270 -10.08 1.28 -14.21
N GLY A 271 -9.85 2.32 -15.00
CA GLY A 271 -10.87 3.28 -15.41
C GLY A 271 -11.30 4.26 -14.31
N VAL A 272 -10.73 4.17 -13.15
CA VAL A 272 -10.98 5.07 -12.02
C VAL A 272 -9.81 5.00 -11.03
N ASP A 273 -9.61 6.03 -10.21
CA ASP A 273 -8.82 6.01 -9.00
C ASP A 273 -9.76 6.35 -7.84
N THR A 274 -9.76 5.54 -6.76
CA THR A 274 -10.83 5.59 -5.77
C THR A 274 -10.40 5.98 -4.36
N ARG A 275 -9.10 5.92 -4.01
CA ARG A 275 -8.63 6.10 -2.62
C ARG A 275 -7.78 7.33 -2.43
N THR A 276 -6.49 7.26 -2.76
CA THR A 276 -5.60 8.42 -2.74
C THR A 276 -4.84 8.53 -4.06
N GLY A 277 -4.66 9.75 -4.55
CA GLY A 277 -4.00 9.98 -5.83
C GLY A 277 -2.51 9.67 -5.79
N VAL A 278 -1.96 9.11 -6.87
CA VAL A 278 -0.51 8.97 -7.03
C VAL A 278 0.19 10.34 -7.17
N GLU A 279 -0.58 11.38 -7.52
CA GLU A 279 -0.14 12.79 -7.55
C GLU A 279 -1.29 13.73 -7.15
N ASP A 280 -1.28 14.19 -5.91
CA ASP A 280 -2.32 15.06 -5.34
C ASP A 280 -2.44 16.42 -6.03
N LYS A 281 -1.40 16.84 -6.76
CA LYS A 281 -1.39 18.13 -7.51
C LYS A 281 -2.12 18.04 -8.84
N ASP A 282 -2.25 16.84 -9.40
CA ASP A 282 -2.86 16.63 -10.70
C ASP A 282 -4.38 16.47 -10.61
N TYR A 283 -4.87 15.73 -9.61
CA TYR A 283 -6.29 15.39 -9.52
C TYR A 283 -6.73 15.09 -8.09
N GLN A 284 -8.05 15.04 -7.92
CA GLN A 284 -8.71 14.58 -6.70
C GLN A 284 -9.47 13.28 -6.99
N VAL A 285 -9.51 12.37 -6.02
CA VAL A 285 -10.29 11.13 -6.11
C VAL A 285 -11.75 11.37 -5.70
N PRO A 286 -12.72 10.65 -6.30
CA PRO A 286 -12.55 9.64 -7.33
C PRO A 286 -12.22 10.27 -8.70
N PHE A 287 -11.15 9.80 -9.35
CA PHE A 287 -10.71 10.30 -10.65
C PHE A 287 -11.06 9.31 -11.76
N ARG A 288 -12.28 9.41 -12.24
CA ARG A 288 -12.86 8.50 -13.21
C ARG A 288 -12.51 8.90 -14.64
N PHE A 289 -12.14 7.92 -15.47
CA PHE A 289 -11.89 8.13 -16.89
C PHE A 289 -13.16 8.58 -17.62
N THR A 290 -13.09 9.71 -18.29
CA THR A 290 -14.22 10.31 -19.00
C THR A 290 -14.38 9.78 -20.43
N GLY A 291 -13.35 9.13 -20.98
CA GLY A 291 -13.41 8.40 -22.24
C GLY A 291 -13.98 6.99 -22.07
N LYS A 292 -13.89 6.18 -23.13
CA LYS A 292 -14.21 4.76 -23.08
C LYS A 292 -12.92 3.96 -23.12
N LEU A 293 -12.71 3.09 -22.13
CA LEU A 293 -11.63 2.09 -22.13
C LEU A 293 -12.14 0.82 -22.82
N ASP A 294 -11.73 0.59 -24.04
CA ASP A 294 -12.10 -0.61 -24.79
C ASP A 294 -11.32 -1.82 -24.25
N LYS A 295 -10.02 -1.64 -23.99
CA LYS A 295 -9.16 -2.72 -23.50
C LYS A 295 -7.92 -2.16 -22.83
N LEU A 296 -7.56 -2.74 -21.69
CA LEU A 296 -6.27 -2.57 -21.05
C LEU A 296 -5.52 -3.91 -21.08
N THR A 297 -4.28 -3.90 -21.52
CA THR A 297 -3.41 -5.10 -21.50
C THR A 297 -2.13 -4.77 -20.76
N ILE A 298 -1.78 -5.58 -19.75
CA ILE A 298 -0.51 -5.50 -19.04
C ILE A 298 0.27 -6.76 -19.32
N LYS A 299 1.47 -6.62 -19.88
CA LYS A 299 2.40 -7.72 -20.14
C LYS A 299 3.62 -7.57 -19.25
N LEU A 300 3.94 -8.63 -18.53
CA LEU A 300 5.05 -8.70 -17.59
C LEU A 300 6.19 -9.51 -18.19
N GLY A 301 7.40 -8.96 -18.13
CA GLY A 301 8.62 -9.70 -18.37
C GLY A 301 8.96 -10.65 -17.20
N PRO A 302 10.02 -11.46 -17.32
CA PRO A 302 10.50 -12.27 -16.21
C PRO A 302 10.98 -11.38 -15.07
N VAL A 303 10.85 -11.88 -13.82
CA VAL A 303 11.45 -11.24 -12.64
C VAL A 303 12.97 -11.33 -12.78
N GLN A 304 13.66 -10.20 -12.55
CA GLN A 304 15.11 -10.06 -12.74
C GLN A 304 15.78 -9.90 -11.37
N LEU A 305 15.94 -11.01 -10.65
CA LEU A 305 16.61 -11.08 -9.36
C LEU A 305 17.92 -11.85 -9.46
N THR A 306 18.89 -11.53 -8.58
CA THR A 306 20.15 -12.25 -8.47
C THR A 306 19.96 -13.58 -7.72
N SER A 307 20.99 -14.43 -7.73
CA SER A 307 21.01 -15.67 -6.95
C SER A 307 20.94 -15.37 -5.44
N GLU A 308 21.60 -14.31 -5.01
CA GLU A 308 21.62 -13.80 -3.63
C GLU A 308 20.22 -13.33 -3.22
N ASP A 309 19.52 -12.55 -4.07
CA ASP A 309 18.15 -12.11 -3.82
C ASP A 309 17.21 -13.31 -3.63
N HIS A 310 17.35 -14.33 -4.47
CA HIS A 310 16.59 -15.57 -4.32
C HIS A 310 16.91 -16.32 -3.02
N GLN A 311 18.15 -16.24 -2.52
CA GLN A 311 18.50 -16.80 -1.20
C GLN A 311 17.81 -16.01 -0.08
N VAL A 312 17.83 -14.67 -0.12
CA VAL A 312 17.15 -13.81 0.84
C VAL A 312 15.66 -14.14 0.90
N ILE A 313 14.98 -14.27 -0.25
CA ILE A 313 13.57 -14.66 -0.31
C ILE A 313 13.34 -16.05 0.31
N ARG A 314 14.21 -17.04 0.05
CA ARG A 314 14.08 -18.39 0.63
C ARG A 314 14.22 -18.36 2.15
N HIS A 315 15.21 -17.61 2.67
CA HIS A 315 15.40 -17.44 4.11
C HIS A 315 14.21 -16.74 4.77
N ALA A 316 13.71 -15.67 4.15
CA ALA A 316 12.53 -14.96 4.63
C ALA A 316 11.28 -15.87 4.68
N ARG A 317 11.08 -16.69 3.65
CA ARG A 317 9.98 -17.66 3.61
C ARG A 317 10.10 -18.73 4.70
N ALA A 318 11.30 -19.25 4.95
CA ALA A 318 11.54 -20.22 6.02
C ALA A 318 11.26 -19.61 7.40
N GLY A 319 11.66 -18.35 7.63
CA GLY A 319 11.39 -17.64 8.88
C GLY A 319 9.91 -17.29 9.09
N ALA A 320 9.16 -17.06 8.02
CA ALA A 320 7.73 -16.75 8.11
C ALA A 320 6.84 -18.00 8.33
N ASN A 321 7.37 -19.21 8.15
CA ASN A 321 6.65 -20.48 8.31
C ASN A 321 6.95 -21.18 9.65
N ASN A 322 7.80 -20.63 10.48
CA ASN A 322 8.14 -21.09 11.82
C ASN A 322 7.44 -20.24 12.88
#